data_9bec03141c68cdd6237caadb7ec26560
#
_entry.id   9bec03141c68cdd6237caadb7ec26560
#
_cell.length_a   1.000
_cell.length_b   1.000
_cell.length_c   1.000
_cell.angle_alpha   90.00
_cell.angle_beta   90.00
_cell.angle_gamma   90.00
#
_symmetry.space_group_name_H-M   'P 1'
#
loop_
_entity.id
_entity.type
_entity.pdbx_description
1 polymer ?
#
loop_
_entity_poly.entity_id
_entity_poly.type
_entity_poly.pdbx_seq_one_letter_code
_entity_poly.pdbx_strand_id
1 'polypeptide(L)'
;MTHEFKTIVESYQLAKKQGLKTVLATVVALDGSSYRKPGVRMLILENKTMIGAVSGGCVEKEILRQSESVFKNGHSKIMPYDGRFRLGCEGILYILLEVFQPNDDFITEFKTCLKSRNHFKIASYFSKKEGIHSGIGTYLDIENEKHFVSMDFEENNSFSVFSQEMPPCFKLVIFGAEHDAVQLCQLAALNGWEVSIYASPTESKTIKNFAGATEFYSIIHDELNTSSIDNHTAIMIMTHSFANDLKWLMAVKKAKPEYIGLLGPIHKRENLLSHLLEYHPDIEESFLEKIHGPAGLDIGSETSQEIAISIISEILSVTRHRIPMPLKEKTSNIHA
;
A
#
# COMPACT_ATOMS: atom_id res chain seq x y z
N MET A 1 -3.18 1.29 1.33
CA MET A 1 -4.30 2.04 0.72
C MET A 1 -4.05 2.36 -0.75
N THR A 2 -2.89 2.91 -1.14
CA THR A 2 -2.59 3.18 -2.57
C THR A 2 -2.61 1.92 -3.43
N HIS A 3 -2.04 0.80 -2.95
CA HIS A 3 -2.11 -0.49 -3.65
C HIS A 3 -3.55 -1.00 -3.82
N GLU A 4 -4.44 -0.77 -2.84
CA GLU A 4 -5.86 -1.17 -2.95
C GLU A 4 -6.57 -0.35 -4.02
N PHE A 5 -6.30 0.97 -4.07
CA PHE A 5 -6.87 1.83 -5.11
C PHE A 5 -6.30 1.50 -6.50
N LYS A 6 -5.00 1.17 -6.59
CA LYS A 6 -4.38 0.64 -7.82
C LYS A 6 -5.12 -0.61 -8.30
N THR A 7 -5.38 -1.57 -7.40
CA THR A 7 -6.14 -2.79 -7.72
C THR A 7 -7.56 -2.48 -8.21
N ILE A 8 -8.23 -1.47 -7.61
CA ILE A 8 -9.55 -1.00 -8.07
C ILE A 8 -9.48 -0.48 -9.50
N VAL A 9 -8.51 0.39 -9.81
CA VAL A 9 -8.36 0.96 -11.16
C VAL A 9 -7.99 -0.11 -12.20
N GLU A 10 -7.11 -1.04 -11.86
CA GLU A 10 -6.75 -2.17 -12.74
C GLU A 10 -7.95 -3.08 -13.00
N SER A 11 -8.73 -3.39 -11.96
CA SER A 11 -9.95 -4.21 -12.07
C SER A 11 -11.03 -3.51 -12.89
N TYR A 12 -11.17 -2.18 -12.76
CA TYR A 12 -12.04 -1.38 -13.64
C TYR A 12 -11.63 -1.51 -15.11
N GLN A 13 -10.34 -1.41 -15.42
CA GLN A 13 -9.89 -1.56 -16.81
C GLN A 13 -10.23 -2.92 -17.41
N LEU A 14 -10.15 -3.99 -16.60
CA LEU A 14 -10.57 -5.33 -17.01
C LEU A 14 -12.09 -5.40 -17.20
N ALA A 15 -12.88 -4.84 -16.28
CA ALA A 15 -14.33 -4.77 -16.35
C ALA A 15 -14.80 -3.97 -17.59
N LYS A 16 -14.17 -2.82 -17.86
CA LYS A 16 -14.43 -2.00 -19.06
C LYS A 16 -14.25 -2.79 -20.36
N LYS A 17 -13.18 -3.62 -20.45
CA LYS A 17 -12.97 -4.51 -21.60
C LYS A 17 -14.03 -5.59 -21.75
N GLN A 18 -14.68 -5.98 -20.66
CA GLN A 18 -15.77 -6.98 -20.65
C GLN A 18 -17.16 -6.32 -20.81
N GLY A 19 -17.24 -4.99 -20.95
CA GLY A 19 -18.50 -4.25 -21.05
C GLY A 19 -19.30 -4.19 -19.76
N LEU A 20 -18.68 -4.48 -18.60
CA LEU A 20 -19.33 -4.45 -17.29
C LEU A 20 -19.33 -3.04 -16.70
N LYS A 21 -20.47 -2.61 -16.19
CA LYS A 21 -20.57 -1.39 -15.39
C LYS A 21 -19.96 -1.60 -14.01
N THR A 22 -19.46 -0.50 -13.43
CA THR A 22 -18.81 -0.52 -12.12
C THR A 22 -19.32 0.61 -11.21
N VAL A 23 -19.39 0.32 -9.91
CA VAL A 23 -19.76 1.27 -8.86
C VAL A 23 -18.64 1.28 -7.82
N LEU A 24 -18.22 2.46 -7.40
CA LEU A 24 -17.31 2.65 -6.28
C LEU A 24 -18.10 2.91 -5.01
N ALA A 25 -17.77 2.17 -3.96
CA ALA A 25 -18.23 2.43 -2.60
C ALA A 25 -17.07 2.99 -1.79
N THR A 26 -17.23 4.19 -1.22
CA THR A 26 -16.22 4.86 -0.38
C THR A 26 -16.81 5.19 0.98
N VAL A 27 -16.16 4.79 2.07
CA VAL A 27 -16.50 5.29 3.41
C VAL A 27 -15.99 6.72 3.51
N VAL A 28 -16.89 7.69 3.53
CA VAL A 28 -16.57 9.13 3.51
C VAL A 28 -16.64 9.79 4.88
N ALA A 29 -17.40 9.20 5.83
CA ALA A 29 -17.47 9.68 7.20
C ALA A 29 -17.83 8.55 8.17
N LEU A 30 -17.54 8.78 9.45
CA LEU A 30 -17.86 7.90 10.57
C LEU A 30 -18.30 8.74 11.77
N ASP A 31 -19.44 8.40 12.35
CA ASP A 31 -19.88 8.91 13.66
C ASP A 31 -19.77 7.76 14.68
N GLY A 32 -19.08 7.99 15.79
CA GLY A 32 -18.76 6.96 16.78
C GLY A 32 -17.51 6.14 16.44
N SER A 33 -17.49 4.85 16.75
CA SER A 33 -16.35 3.96 16.53
C SER A 33 -16.65 2.85 15.51
N SER A 34 -15.67 2.51 14.70
CA SER A 34 -15.75 1.40 13.76
C SER A 34 -14.37 0.75 13.59
N TYR A 35 -14.37 -0.52 13.20
CA TYR A 35 -13.16 -1.27 12.87
C TYR A 35 -12.39 -0.65 11.69
N ARG A 36 -13.08 -0.01 10.75
CA ARG A 36 -12.49 0.66 9.58
C ARG A 36 -12.68 2.16 9.64
N LYS A 37 -11.64 2.90 9.23
CA LYS A 37 -11.67 4.37 9.13
C LYS A 37 -12.24 4.84 7.78
N PRO A 38 -12.71 6.10 7.66
CA PRO A 38 -12.99 6.72 6.37
C PRO A 38 -11.79 6.60 5.41
N GLY A 39 -12.08 6.49 4.12
CA GLY A 39 -11.08 6.28 3.06
C GLY A 39 -10.96 4.84 2.58
N VAL A 40 -11.64 3.89 3.21
CA VAL A 40 -11.73 2.52 2.70
C VAL A 40 -12.66 2.48 1.50
N ARG A 41 -12.27 1.75 0.47
CA ARG A 41 -12.97 1.68 -0.82
C ARG A 41 -13.18 0.26 -1.29
N MET A 42 -14.26 0.05 -2.03
CA MET A 42 -14.59 -1.22 -2.69
C MET A 42 -15.19 -0.95 -4.06
N LEU A 43 -14.73 -1.68 -5.08
CA LEU A 43 -15.34 -1.66 -6.40
C LEU A 43 -16.33 -2.81 -6.53
N ILE A 44 -17.52 -2.50 -7.06
CA ILE A 44 -18.58 -3.48 -7.35
C ILE A 44 -18.76 -3.52 -8.86
N LEU A 45 -18.75 -4.71 -9.44
CA LEU A 45 -19.07 -4.95 -10.82
C LEU A 45 -20.55 -5.33 -10.98
N GLU A 46 -21.14 -5.06 -12.13
CA GLU A 46 -22.55 -5.38 -12.44
C GLU A 46 -22.87 -6.88 -12.27
N ASN A 47 -21.89 -7.75 -12.48
CA ASN A 47 -22.00 -9.19 -12.24
C ASN A 47 -21.91 -9.60 -10.76
N LYS A 48 -21.94 -8.63 -9.83
CA LYS A 48 -21.83 -8.79 -8.36
C LYS A 48 -20.45 -9.17 -7.84
N THR A 49 -19.41 -9.16 -8.67
CA THR A 49 -18.04 -9.30 -8.20
C THR A 49 -17.65 -8.07 -7.40
N MET A 50 -17.01 -8.27 -6.26
CA MET A 50 -16.52 -7.19 -5.37
C MET A 50 -15.00 -7.24 -5.30
N ILE A 51 -14.34 -6.09 -5.42
CA ILE A 51 -12.89 -5.92 -5.30
C ILE A 51 -12.60 -4.97 -4.13
N GLY A 52 -11.81 -5.42 -3.17
CA GLY A 52 -11.64 -4.74 -1.89
C GLY A 52 -12.75 -5.10 -0.90
N ALA A 53 -12.72 -4.46 0.28
CA ALA A 53 -13.72 -4.66 1.33
C ALA A 53 -13.83 -3.41 2.20
N VAL A 54 -15.05 -3.08 2.60
CA VAL A 54 -15.34 -1.92 3.48
C VAL A 54 -15.33 -2.32 4.95
N SER A 55 -15.76 -3.54 5.25
CA SER A 55 -15.89 -4.04 6.62
C SER A 55 -15.63 -5.55 6.68
N GLY A 56 -16.53 -6.34 7.21
CA GLY A 56 -16.37 -7.78 7.44
C GLY A 56 -17.57 -8.61 7.00
N GLY A 57 -18.30 -8.24 5.93
CA GLY A 57 -19.31 -9.05 5.27
C GLY A 57 -20.75 -8.55 5.36
N CYS A 58 -21.24 -8.02 6.49
CA CYS A 58 -22.61 -7.51 6.58
C CYS A 58 -22.80 -6.19 5.83
N VAL A 59 -21.83 -5.31 5.90
CA VAL A 59 -21.83 -4.00 5.21
C VAL A 59 -21.76 -4.22 3.70
N GLU A 60 -20.94 -5.14 3.25
CA GLU A 60 -20.74 -5.46 1.82
C GLU A 60 -22.02 -5.96 1.17
N LYS A 61 -22.80 -6.80 1.87
CA LYS A 61 -24.11 -7.27 1.37
C LYS A 61 -25.07 -6.12 1.17
N GLU A 62 -25.13 -5.17 2.10
CA GLU A 62 -25.99 -3.99 1.98
C GLU A 62 -25.49 -3.05 0.88
N ILE A 63 -24.18 -2.83 0.79
CA ILE A 63 -23.56 -2.05 -0.31
C ILE A 63 -23.96 -2.66 -1.65
N LEU A 64 -23.82 -3.98 -1.83
CA LEU A 64 -24.18 -4.68 -3.05
C LEU A 64 -25.65 -4.46 -3.42
N ARG A 65 -26.57 -4.58 -2.44
CA ARG A 65 -28.00 -4.33 -2.64
C ARG A 65 -28.29 -2.88 -3.04
N GLN A 66 -27.63 -1.93 -2.37
CA GLN A 66 -27.81 -0.50 -2.63
C GLN A 66 -27.18 -0.04 -3.96
N SER A 67 -26.11 -0.71 -4.42
CA SER A 67 -25.46 -0.39 -5.70
C SER A 67 -26.37 -0.68 -6.91
N GLU A 68 -27.36 -1.57 -6.80
CA GLU A 68 -28.29 -1.87 -7.88
C GLU A 68 -29.02 -0.61 -8.42
N SER A 69 -29.38 0.33 -7.53
CA SER A 69 -30.00 1.59 -7.95
C SER A 69 -29.00 2.48 -8.70
N VAL A 70 -27.73 2.49 -8.29
CA VAL A 70 -26.68 3.28 -8.97
C VAL A 70 -26.36 2.71 -10.36
N PHE A 71 -26.30 1.38 -10.50
CA PHE A 71 -26.17 0.74 -11.81
C PHE A 71 -27.33 1.09 -12.76
N LYS A 72 -28.57 1.18 -12.21
CA LYS A 72 -29.77 1.44 -13.00
C LYS A 72 -29.92 2.91 -13.40
N ASN A 73 -29.66 3.83 -12.46
CA ASN A 73 -30.01 5.25 -12.60
C ASN A 73 -28.80 6.13 -12.93
N GLY A 74 -27.57 5.66 -12.68
CA GLY A 74 -26.35 6.44 -12.84
C GLY A 74 -26.11 7.50 -11.75
N HIS A 75 -27.01 7.63 -10.76
CA HIS A 75 -26.94 8.71 -9.75
C HIS A 75 -26.18 8.27 -8.52
N SER A 76 -25.24 9.10 -8.09
CA SER A 76 -24.51 8.94 -6.84
C SER A 76 -25.44 9.12 -5.63
N LYS A 77 -25.20 8.33 -4.58
CA LYS A 77 -25.99 8.41 -3.35
C LYS A 77 -25.17 8.14 -2.10
N ILE A 78 -25.68 8.63 -0.97
CA ILE A 78 -25.19 8.31 0.37
C ILE A 78 -26.03 7.22 0.99
N MET A 79 -25.35 6.21 1.53
CA MET A 79 -25.91 5.12 2.31
C MET A 79 -25.35 5.20 3.74
N PRO A 80 -26.13 5.61 4.75
CA PRO A 80 -25.75 5.42 6.14
C PRO A 80 -25.88 3.93 6.52
N TYR A 81 -24.87 3.41 7.21
CA TYR A 81 -24.91 2.07 7.78
C TYR A 81 -24.72 2.15 9.29
N ASP A 82 -25.78 1.90 10.04
CA ASP A 82 -25.75 1.90 11.49
C ASP A 82 -25.32 0.54 12.04
N GLY A 83 -24.08 0.47 12.52
CA GLY A 83 -23.46 -0.72 13.09
C GLY A 83 -23.91 -1.03 14.52
N ARG A 84 -24.54 -0.08 15.22
CA ARG A 84 -24.91 -0.21 16.65
C ARG A 84 -25.91 -1.32 16.89
N PHE A 85 -26.74 -1.64 15.91
CA PHE A 85 -27.74 -2.72 15.99
C PHE A 85 -27.21 -4.09 15.53
N ARG A 86 -25.92 -4.18 15.10
CA ARG A 86 -25.32 -5.40 14.56
C ARG A 86 -23.90 -5.60 15.13
N LEU A 87 -23.79 -6.49 16.12
CA LEU A 87 -22.54 -7.13 16.56
C LEU A 87 -21.31 -6.21 16.73
N GLY A 88 -21.32 -5.36 17.76
CA GLY A 88 -20.09 -4.81 18.35
C GLY A 88 -19.45 -3.62 17.63
N CYS A 89 -20.07 -3.04 16.60
CA CYS A 89 -19.68 -1.75 16.05
C CYS A 89 -20.54 -0.63 16.64
N GLU A 90 -19.93 0.36 17.30
CA GLU A 90 -20.66 1.45 17.98
C GLU A 90 -20.82 2.70 17.11
N GLY A 91 -20.67 2.59 15.78
CA GLY A 91 -20.65 3.74 14.89
C GLY A 91 -21.58 3.64 13.70
N ILE A 92 -21.82 4.81 13.08
CA ILE A 92 -22.53 4.96 11.81
C ILE A 92 -21.52 5.27 10.73
N LEU A 93 -21.43 4.39 9.72
CA LEU A 93 -20.64 4.64 8.52
C LEU A 93 -21.49 5.38 7.49
N TYR A 94 -20.93 6.42 6.89
CA TYR A 94 -21.52 7.07 5.72
C TYR A 94 -20.74 6.64 4.49
N ILE A 95 -21.45 5.99 3.57
CA ILE A 95 -20.85 5.36 2.40
C ILE A 95 -21.38 6.05 1.15
N LEU A 96 -20.46 6.64 0.38
CA LEU A 96 -20.75 7.18 -0.95
C LEU A 96 -20.73 6.01 -1.95
N LEU A 97 -21.84 5.85 -2.68
CA LEU A 97 -21.96 4.93 -3.82
C LEU A 97 -22.07 5.76 -5.09
N GLU A 98 -21.15 5.58 -6.02
CA GLU A 98 -21.09 6.36 -7.26
C GLU A 98 -20.67 5.49 -8.44
N VAL A 99 -21.06 5.88 -9.66
CA VAL A 99 -20.57 5.24 -10.88
C VAL A 99 -19.07 5.44 -10.97
N PHE A 100 -18.32 4.35 -11.15
CA PHE A 100 -16.89 4.41 -11.38
C PHE A 100 -16.60 4.26 -12.87
N GLN A 101 -16.53 5.38 -13.57
CA GLN A 101 -16.30 5.43 -15.02
C GLN A 101 -15.33 6.55 -15.37
N PRO A 102 -14.09 6.47 -14.85
CA PRO A 102 -13.08 7.46 -15.19
C PRO A 102 -12.74 7.42 -16.68
N ASN A 103 -12.38 8.60 -17.23
CA ASN A 103 -11.94 8.73 -18.59
C ASN A 103 -10.50 8.19 -18.78
N ASP A 104 -10.03 8.18 -20.01
CA ASP A 104 -8.69 7.64 -20.31
C ASP A 104 -7.57 8.58 -19.82
N ASP A 105 -7.84 9.87 -19.67
CA ASP A 105 -6.94 10.85 -19.09
C ASP A 105 -6.70 10.54 -17.59
N PHE A 106 -7.75 10.34 -16.80
CA PHE A 106 -7.63 9.87 -15.42
C PHE A 106 -6.73 8.66 -15.31
N ILE A 107 -6.93 7.66 -16.18
CA ILE A 107 -6.15 6.42 -16.14
C ILE A 107 -4.68 6.67 -16.46
N THR A 108 -4.41 7.55 -17.43
CA THR A 108 -3.05 7.88 -17.86
C THR A 108 -2.30 8.63 -16.77
N GLU A 109 -2.92 9.70 -16.22
CA GLU A 109 -2.33 10.50 -15.15
C GLU A 109 -2.12 9.72 -13.87
N PHE A 110 -3.09 8.88 -13.49
CA PHE A 110 -2.93 7.98 -12.34
C PHE A 110 -1.75 7.02 -12.52
N LYS A 111 -1.59 6.39 -13.69
CA LYS A 111 -0.47 5.50 -13.97
C LYS A 111 0.87 6.24 -13.99
N THR A 112 0.89 7.44 -14.54
CA THR A 112 2.08 8.30 -14.56
C THR A 112 2.50 8.67 -13.14
N CYS A 113 1.55 9.09 -12.31
CA CYS A 113 1.76 9.39 -10.90
C CYS A 113 2.33 8.20 -10.12
N LEU A 114 1.76 7.00 -10.30
CA LEU A 114 2.27 5.78 -9.67
C LEU A 114 3.70 5.45 -10.12
N LYS A 115 3.98 5.56 -11.43
CA LYS A 115 5.31 5.28 -11.99
C LYS A 115 6.37 6.27 -11.50
N SER A 116 6.01 7.53 -11.40
CA SER A 116 6.88 8.60 -10.88
C SER A 116 7.00 8.58 -9.36
N ARG A 117 6.26 7.69 -8.68
CA ARG A 117 6.21 7.57 -7.23
C ARG A 117 5.83 8.89 -6.53
N ASN A 118 4.98 9.69 -7.19
CA ASN A 118 4.47 10.93 -6.64
C ASN A 118 3.31 10.68 -5.66
N HIS A 119 3.14 11.59 -4.71
CA HIS A 119 1.94 11.64 -3.88
C HIS A 119 0.77 12.19 -4.70
N PHE A 120 -0.42 11.75 -4.36
CA PHE A 120 -1.66 12.31 -4.86
C PHE A 120 -2.70 12.34 -3.76
N LYS A 121 -3.82 12.98 -4.00
CA LYS A 121 -4.93 13.07 -3.05
C LYS A 121 -6.18 12.48 -3.65
N ILE A 122 -6.97 11.79 -2.86
CA ILE A 122 -8.33 11.41 -3.24
C ILE A 122 -9.29 12.19 -2.36
N ALA A 123 -10.20 12.92 -2.99
CA ALA A 123 -11.20 13.68 -2.27
C ALA A 123 -12.61 13.33 -2.76
N SER A 124 -13.56 13.29 -1.82
CA SER A 124 -14.96 12.96 -2.09
C SER A 124 -15.87 14.03 -1.48
N TYR A 125 -16.70 14.64 -2.31
CA TYR A 125 -17.80 15.50 -1.85
C TYR A 125 -18.96 14.62 -1.38
N PHE A 126 -19.48 14.90 -0.20
CA PHE A 126 -20.54 14.08 0.40
C PHE A 126 -21.48 14.88 1.31
N SER A 127 -22.64 14.29 1.61
CA SER A 127 -23.58 14.71 2.64
C SER A 127 -23.72 13.60 3.66
N LYS A 128 -24.03 13.94 4.93
CA LYS A 128 -24.46 12.91 5.91
C LYS A 128 -25.94 12.54 5.81
N LYS A 129 -26.68 13.15 4.88
CA LYS A 129 -28.09 12.79 4.63
C LYS A 129 -28.17 11.62 3.67
N GLU A 130 -28.99 10.63 4.01
CA GLU A 130 -29.27 9.49 3.14
C GLU A 130 -29.94 9.93 1.83
N GLY A 131 -29.62 9.24 0.74
CA GLY A 131 -30.29 9.40 -0.53
C GLY A 131 -29.40 9.92 -1.66
N ILE A 132 -30.06 10.25 -2.76
CA ILE A 132 -29.43 10.77 -3.98
C ILE A 132 -29.22 12.26 -3.82
N HIS A 133 -28.00 12.72 -4.15
CA HIS A 133 -27.64 14.14 -4.16
C HIS A 133 -26.87 14.45 -5.44
N SER A 134 -27.25 15.51 -6.14
CA SER A 134 -26.43 16.05 -7.24
C SER A 134 -25.20 16.76 -6.66
N GLY A 135 -24.03 16.56 -7.26
CA GLY A 135 -22.78 17.20 -6.84
C GLY A 135 -22.03 16.48 -5.70
N ILE A 136 -22.38 15.23 -5.38
CA ILE A 136 -21.53 14.34 -4.58
C ILE A 136 -20.75 13.41 -5.50
N GLY A 137 -19.48 13.14 -5.18
CA GLY A 137 -18.61 12.29 -6.00
C GLY A 137 -17.15 12.45 -5.64
N THR A 138 -16.30 11.68 -6.29
CA THR A 138 -14.88 11.56 -5.98
C THR A 138 -14.02 12.07 -7.14
N TYR A 139 -12.88 12.67 -6.79
CA TYR A 139 -11.82 13.01 -7.73
C TYR A 139 -10.44 12.68 -7.15
N LEU A 140 -9.48 12.48 -8.05
CA LEU A 140 -8.07 12.50 -7.74
C LEU A 140 -7.54 13.92 -7.96
N ASP A 141 -6.70 14.36 -7.04
CA ASP A 141 -5.91 15.59 -7.19
C ASP A 141 -4.45 15.15 -7.38
N ILE A 142 -3.95 15.32 -8.60
CA ILE A 142 -2.58 15.01 -9.00
C ILE A 142 -1.96 16.34 -9.46
N GLU A 143 -0.92 16.80 -8.77
CA GLU A 143 -0.21 18.06 -9.10
C GLU A 143 -1.14 19.30 -9.22
N ASN A 144 -2.19 19.35 -8.37
CA ASN A 144 -3.27 20.36 -8.37
C ASN A 144 -4.23 20.30 -9.58
N GLU A 145 -4.22 19.23 -10.33
CA GLU A 145 -5.21 18.94 -11.37
C GLU A 145 -6.21 17.90 -10.87
N LYS A 146 -7.53 18.17 -11.08
CA LYS A 146 -8.62 17.30 -10.64
C LYS A 146 -9.04 16.35 -11.74
N HIS A 147 -8.98 15.06 -11.46
CA HIS A 147 -9.41 13.98 -12.33
C HIS A 147 -10.60 13.25 -11.71
N PHE A 148 -11.78 13.40 -12.29
CA PHE A 148 -13.02 12.87 -11.71
C PHE A 148 -13.22 11.38 -12.01
N VAL A 149 -13.78 10.63 -11.05
CA VAL A 149 -14.10 9.20 -11.22
C VAL A 149 -15.37 8.97 -12.06
N SER A 150 -16.19 10.01 -12.24
CA SER A 150 -17.38 10.00 -13.10
C SER A 150 -17.41 11.26 -13.95
N MET A 151 -17.77 11.11 -15.23
CA MET A 151 -17.83 12.25 -16.18
C MET A 151 -19.02 13.18 -15.92
N ASP A 152 -20.05 12.70 -15.22
CA ASP A 152 -21.28 13.47 -14.95
C ASP A 152 -21.20 14.22 -13.60
N PHE A 153 -20.03 14.31 -13.00
CA PHE A 153 -19.85 14.99 -11.73
C PHE A 153 -19.72 16.50 -11.90
N GLU A 154 -20.60 17.25 -11.26
CA GLU A 154 -20.53 18.70 -11.13
C GLU A 154 -20.15 19.08 -9.68
N GLU A 155 -19.06 19.82 -9.51
CA GLU A 155 -18.55 20.20 -8.21
C GLU A 155 -19.53 21.13 -7.47
N ASN A 156 -19.88 20.81 -6.22
CA ASN A 156 -20.74 21.63 -5.40
C ASN A 156 -20.11 21.87 -4.02
N ASN A 157 -19.63 23.09 -3.82
CA ASN A 157 -18.94 23.52 -2.61
C ASN A 157 -19.83 23.59 -1.34
N SER A 158 -21.13 23.31 -1.44
CA SER A 158 -22.04 23.23 -0.28
C SER A 158 -21.91 21.92 0.49
N PHE A 159 -21.27 20.92 -0.06
CA PHE A 159 -21.08 19.62 0.57
C PHE A 159 -19.80 19.54 1.40
N SER A 160 -19.79 18.64 2.38
CA SER A 160 -18.58 18.28 3.10
C SER A 160 -17.60 17.58 2.18
N VAL A 161 -16.30 17.74 2.43
CA VAL A 161 -15.24 17.07 1.66
C VAL A 161 -14.48 16.13 2.60
N PHE A 162 -14.43 14.87 2.24
CA PHE A 162 -13.47 13.92 2.80
C PHE A 162 -12.25 13.90 1.89
N SER A 163 -11.08 14.09 2.46
CA SER A 163 -9.81 14.10 1.71
C SER A 163 -8.79 13.16 2.33
N GLN A 164 -8.05 12.45 1.51
CA GLN A 164 -7.06 11.48 1.91
C GLN A 164 -5.79 11.62 1.08
N GLU A 165 -4.66 11.83 1.75
CA GLU A 165 -3.35 11.76 1.12
C GLU A 165 -2.98 10.31 0.79
N MET A 166 -2.50 10.10 -0.42
CA MET A 166 -2.12 8.81 -0.97
C MET A 166 -0.63 8.84 -1.31
N PRO A 167 0.22 8.26 -0.47
CA PRO A 167 1.64 8.12 -0.78
C PRO A 167 1.84 7.10 -1.90
N PRO A 168 3.02 7.04 -2.55
CA PRO A 168 3.35 5.96 -3.47
C PRO A 168 3.17 4.58 -2.83
N CYS A 169 2.98 3.55 -3.64
CA CYS A 169 2.96 2.18 -3.14
C CYS A 169 4.25 1.90 -2.39
N PHE A 170 4.14 1.28 -1.23
CA PHE A 170 5.33 0.92 -0.45
C PHE A 170 6.16 -0.11 -1.23
N LYS A 171 7.47 0.12 -1.32
CA LYS A 171 8.38 -0.71 -2.08
C LYS A 171 9.31 -1.49 -1.15
N LEU A 172 9.54 -2.75 -1.47
CA LEU A 172 10.61 -3.56 -0.88
C LEU A 172 11.63 -3.91 -1.94
N VAL A 173 12.86 -3.46 -1.74
CA VAL A 173 14.03 -3.83 -2.56
C VAL A 173 14.77 -4.95 -1.85
N ILE A 174 14.96 -6.08 -2.51
CA ILE A 174 15.68 -7.25 -1.98
C ILE A 174 16.95 -7.46 -2.79
N PHE A 175 18.09 -7.35 -2.14
CA PHE A 175 19.40 -7.75 -2.68
C PHE A 175 19.70 -9.18 -2.25
N GLY A 176 19.62 -10.11 -3.18
CA GLY A 176 19.75 -11.54 -2.98
C GLY A 176 18.59 -12.32 -3.58
N ALA A 177 18.84 -13.58 -3.91
CA ALA A 177 17.87 -14.43 -4.59
C ALA A 177 17.74 -15.82 -3.92
N GLU A 178 18.21 -15.96 -2.67
CA GLU A 178 18.17 -17.22 -1.96
C GLU A 178 16.74 -17.56 -1.46
N HIS A 179 16.59 -18.69 -0.82
CA HIS A 179 15.26 -19.20 -0.41
C HIS A 179 14.49 -18.22 0.48
N ASP A 180 15.18 -17.56 1.42
CA ASP A 180 14.58 -16.58 2.33
C ASP A 180 14.03 -15.36 1.57
N ALA A 181 14.73 -14.92 0.52
CA ALA A 181 14.29 -13.82 -0.35
C ALA A 181 12.98 -14.16 -1.09
N VAL A 182 12.81 -15.43 -1.49
CA VAL A 182 11.55 -15.90 -2.13
C VAL A 182 10.38 -15.78 -1.16
N GLN A 183 10.55 -16.24 0.09
CA GLN A 183 9.49 -16.19 1.11
C GLN A 183 9.15 -14.75 1.50
N LEU A 184 10.17 -13.92 1.69
CA LEU A 184 9.99 -12.50 2.01
C LEU A 184 9.26 -11.76 0.87
N CYS A 185 9.63 -12.00 -0.39
CA CYS A 185 8.96 -11.44 -1.55
C CYS A 185 7.47 -11.78 -1.57
N GLN A 186 7.13 -13.05 -1.36
CA GLN A 186 5.76 -13.54 -1.40
C GLN A 186 4.89 -12.87 -0.32
N LEU A 187 5.39 -12.79 0.92
CA LEU A 187 4.67 -12.16 2.03
C LEU A 187 4.58 -10.64 1.87
N ALA A 188 5.60 -9.99 1.36
CA ALA A 188 5.57 -8.55 1.06
C ALA A 188 4.53 -8.23 -0.02
N ALA A 189 4.47 -9.01 -1.10
CA ALA A 189 3.49 -8.86 -2.15
C ALA A 189 2.05 -9.05 -1.64
N LEU A 190 1.80 -10.00 -0.73
CA LEU A 190 0.50 -10.18 -0.07
C LEU A 190 0.08 -8.96 0.76
N ASN A 191 1.03 -8.19 1.29
CA ASN A 191 0.78 -6.91 1.97
C ASN A 191 0.54 -5.74 0.99
N GLY A 192 0.55 -6.00 -0.33
CA GLY A 192 0.36 -4.99 -1.37
C GLY A 192 1.61 -4.13 -1.61
N TRP A 193 2.80 -4.62 -1.21
CA TRP A 193 4.06 -3.94 -1.48
C TRP A 193 4.55 -4.25 -2.90
N GLU A 194 5.17 -3.28 -3.54
CA GLU A 194 5.90 -3.50 -4.78
C GLU A 194 7.28 -4.09 -4.45
N VAL A 195 7.59 -5.26 -5.01
CA VAL A 195 8.83 -5.96 -4.68
C VAL A 195 9.76 -5.99 -5.89
N SER A 196 10.97 -5.44 -5.72
CA SER A 196 12.04 -5.50 -6.72
C SER A 196 13.17 -6.38 -6.21
N ILE A 197 13.54 -7.40 -6.97
CA ILE A 197 14.62 -8.34 -6.65
C ILE A 197 15.86 -7.97 -7.45
N TYR A 198 16.99 -7.89 -6.78
CA TYR A 198 18.31 -7.68 -7.37
C TYR A 198 19.19 -8.90 -7.11
N ALA A 199 19.49 -9.63 -8.16
CA ALA A 199 20.27 -10.87 -8.11
C ALA A 199 21.60 -10.73 -8.83
N SER A 200 22.56 -11.59 -8.51
CA SER A 200 23.81 -11.70 -9.25
C SER A 200 23.54 -12.05 -10.72
N PRO A 201 24.32 -11.55 -11.68
CA PRO A 201 24.26 -11.98 -13.08
C PRO A 201 24.47 -13.50 -13.28
N THR A 202 25.07 -14.18 -12.32
CA THR A 202 25.27 -15.65 -12.33
C THR A 202 24.14 -16.42 -11.70
N GLU A 203 23.09 -15.74 -11.18
CA GLU A 203 21.93 -16.41 -10.61
C GLU A 203 21.07 -17.04 -11.70
N SER A 204 20.65 -18.28 -11.46
CA SER A 204 19.81 -19.04 -12.38
C SER A 204 18.32 -18.73 -12.25
N LYS A 205 17.90 -18.14 -11.11
CA LYS A 205 16.50 -17.77 -10.87
C LYS A 205 16.10 -16.56 -11.70
N THR A 206 14.81 -16.45 -11.94
CA THR A 206 14.18 -15.39 -12.71
C THR A 206 12.97 -14.87 -11.96
N ILE A 207 12.28 -13.85 -12.46
CA ILE A 207 11.03 -13.34 -11.86
C ILE A 207 10.00 -14.44 -11.59
N LYS A 208 10.00 -15.53 -12.37
CA LYS A 208 9.05 -16.64 -12.18
C LYS A 208 9.24 -17.39 -10.86
N ASN A 209 10.40 -17.28 -10.25
CA ASN A 209 10.70 -17.92 -8.97
C ASN A 209 10.25 -17.04 -7.78
N PHE A 210 9.85 -15.78 -8.02
CA PHE A 210 9.44 -14.82 -7.01
C PHE A 210 7.98 -14.42 -7.21
N ALA A 211 7.07 -15.23 -6.69
CA ALA A 211 5.64 -14.95 -6.79
C ALA A 211 5.29 -13.60 -6.16
N GLY A 212 4.69 -12.70 -6.97
CA GLY A 212 4.33 -11.35 -6.56
C GLY A 212 5.42 -10.29 -6.72
N ALA A 213 6.63 -10.63 -7.19
CA ALA A 213 7.62 -9.64 -7.56
C ALA A 213 7.12 -8.78 -8.73
N THR A 214 7.32 -7.47 -8.62
CA THR A 214 7.05 -6.51 -9.70
C THR A 214 8.20 -6.44 -10.70
N GLU A 215 9.42 -6.59 -10.21
CA GLU A 215 10.64 -6.43 -11.01
C GLU A 215 11.71 -7.41 -10.57
N PHE A 216 12.54 -7.83 -11.52
CA PHE A 216 13.71 -8.68 -11.26
C PHE A 216 14.89 -8.19 -12.11
N TYR A 217 15.97 -7.83 -11.46
CA TYR A 217 17.19 -7.31 -12.07
C TYR A 217 18.34 -8.26 -11.83
N SER A 218 19.02 -8.65 -12.92
CA SER A 218 20.26 -9.45 -12.88
C SER A 218 21.43 -8.52 -13.19
N ILE A 219 21.93 -7.84 -12.15
CA ILE A 219 22.95 -6.78 -12.26
C ILE A 219 23.98 -6.87 -11.14
N ILE A 220 25.11 -6.19 -11.33
CA ILE A 220 26.07 -5.93 -10.27
C ILE A 220 25.77 -4.61 -9.53
N HIS A 221 26.35 -4.45 -8.35
CA HIS A 221 26.08 -3.29 -7.47
C HIS A 221 26.40 -1.93 -8.12
N ASP A 222 27.39 -1.87 -9.04
CA ASP A 222 27.81 -0.63 -9.72
C ASP A 222 26.77 -0.15 -10.76
N GLU A 223 25.87 -1.03 -11.20
CA GLU A 223 24.80 -0.73 -12.15
C GLU A 223 23.50 -0.29 -11.46
N LEU A 224 23.49 -0.22 -10.11
CA LEU A 224 22.29 0.13 -9.35
C LEU A 224 21.87 1.56 -9.60
N ASN A 225 20.64 1.72 -10.09
CA ASN A 225 19.97 3.02 -10.11
C ASN A 225 19.18 3.23 -8.81
N THR A 226 19.63 4.16 -7.97
CA THR A 226 19.00 4.45 -6.67
C THR A 226 17.87 5.49 -6.76
N SER A 227 17.56 6.05 -7.92
CA SER A 227 16.59 7.13 -8.07
C SER A 227 15.16 6.75 -7.64
N SER A 228 14.81 5.46 -7.68
CA SER A 228 13.51 4.94 -7.26
C SER A 228 13.48 4.45 -5.81
N ILE A 229 14.56 4.68 -5.04
CA ILE A 229 14.66 4.34 -3.61
C ILE A 229 14.43 5.61 -2.81
N ASP A 230 13.23 5.74 -2.29
CA ASP A 230 12.74 6.90 -1.54
C ASP A 230 12.34 6.53 -0.09
N ASN A 231 11.76 7.48 0.65
CA ASN A 231 11.26 7.28 2.00
C ASN A 231 10.02 6.39 2.12
N HIS A 232 9.49 5.86 1.01
CA HIS A 232 8.47 4.80 0.98
C HIS A 232 9.06 3.47 0.51
N THR A 233 10.36 3.30 0.71
CA THR A 233 11.10 2.09 0.33
C THR A 233 11.79 1.49 1.54
N ALA A 234 11.66 0.17 1.72
CA ALA A 234 12.52 -0.65 2.56
C ALA A 234 13.51 -1.42 1.70
N ILE A 235 14.70 -1.63 2.24
CA ILE A 235 15.76 -2.43 1.63
C ILE A 235 16.03 -3.64 2.50
N MET A 236 16.18 -4.83 1.90
CA MET A 236 16.73 -6.03 2.53
C MET A 236 17.99 -6.50 1.82
N ILE A 237 19.08 -6.62 2.55
CA ILE A 237 20.36 -7.16 2.06
C ILE A 237 20.52 -8.57 2.62
N MET A 238 20.44 -9.57 1.73
CA MET A 238 20.40 -10.98 2.09
C MET A 238 21.03 -11.90 1.04
N THR A 239 22.24 -11.54 0.58
CA THR A 239 22.95 -12.27 -0.48
C THR A 239 23.69 -13.52 0.01
N HIS A 240 23.69 -13.82 1.30
CA HIS A 240 24.47 -14.88 1.96
C HIS A 240 26.00 -14.77 1.71
N SER A 241 26.47 -13.64 1.21
CA SER A 241 27.90 -13.33 0.99
C SER A 241 28.24 -12.00 1.65
N PHE A 242 29.14 -12.03 2.63
CA PHE A 242 29.58 -10.82 3.33
C PHE A 242 30.10 -9.74 2.36
N ALA A 243 30.93 -10.14 1.39
CA ALA A 243 31.50 -9.21 0.41
C ALA A 243 30.42 -8.57 -0.49
N ASN A 244 29.41 -9.35 -0.91
CA ASN A 244 28.31 -8.81 -1.71
C ASN A 244 27.40 -7.93 -0.86
N ASP A 245 27.08 -8.33 0.38
CA ASP A 245 26.28 -7.52 1.28
C ASP A 245 26.92 -6.15 1.54
N LEU A 246 28.24 -6.11 1.76
CA LEU A 246 28.99 -4.86 1.92
C LEU A 246 28.90 -3.98 0.64
N LYS A 247 29.09 -4.57 -0.53
CA LYS A 247 29.00 -3.85 -1.81
C LYS A 247 27.63 -3.25 -2.04
N TRP A 248 26.55 -4.01 -1.78
CA TRP A 248 25.19 -3.49 -1.89
C TRP A 248 24.91 -2.38 -0.86
N LEU A 249 25.39 -2.54 0.38
CA LEU A 249 25.27 -1.50 1.41
C LEU A 249 25.97 -0.20 0.99
N MET A 250 27.16 -0.31 0.40
CA MET A 250 27.88 0.84 -0.16
C MET A 250 27.15 1.46 -1.36
N ALA A 251 26.55 0.66 -2.23
CA ALA A 251 25.81 1.15 -3.40
C ALA A 251 24.58 1.98 -3.01
N VAL A 252 23.91 1.64 -1.91
CA VAL A 252 22.70 2.36 -1.45
C VAL A 252 22.97 3.52 -0.50
N LYS A 253 24.22 3.84 -0.15
CA LYS A 253 24.59 4.86 0.84
C LYS A 253 24.04 6.28 0.55
N LYS A 254 23.76 6.60 -0.70
CA LYS A 254 23.16 7.89 -1.12
C LYS A 254 21.65 7.83 -1.29
N ALA A 255 21.07 6.64 -1.22
CA ALA A 255 19.61 6.48 -1.26
C ALA A 255 18.98 6.92 0.08
N LYS A 256 17.69 7.19 0.05
CA LYS A 256 16.96 7.63 1.24
C LYS A 256 15.82 6.66 1.61
N PRO A 257 16.10 5.35 1.79
CA PRO A 257 15.07 4.41 2.21
C PRO A 257 14.62 4.73 3.64
N GLU A 258 13.45 4.26 4.02
CA GLU A 258 12.98 4.34 5.40
C GLU A 258 13.60 3.27 6.31
N TYR A 259 14.00 2.14 5.72
CA TYR A 259 14.51 0.98 6.45
C TYR A 259 15.57 0.25 5.61
N ILE A 260 16.65 -0.20 6.26
CA ILE A 260 17.65 -1.08 5.66
C ILE A 260 17.84 -2.28 6.60
N GLY A 261 17.42 -3.46 6.17
CA GLY A 261 17.59 -4.72 6.92
C GLY A 261 18.78 -5.53 6.43
N LEU A 262 19.54 -6.08 7.37
CA LEU A 262 20.63 -7.01 7.12
C LEU A 262 20.25 -8.39 7.65
N LEU A 263 20.21 -9.39 6.78
CA LEU A 263 20.01 -10.77 7.21
C LEU A 263 21.31 -11.35 7.76
N GLY A 264 21.24 -11.96 8.93
CA GLY A 264 22.35 -12.65 9.56
C GLY A 264 22.59 -12.23 11.02
N PRO A 265 23.55 -12.82 11.70
CA PRO A 265 23.78 -12.62 13.14
C PRO A 265 24.37 -11.22 13.45
N ILE A 266 24.29 -10.81 14.73
CA ILE A 266 24.73 -9.51 15.24
C ILE A 266 26.17 -9.16 14.79
N HIS A 267 27.10 -10.09 14.95
CA HIS A 267 28.52 -9.85 14.57
C HIS A 267 28.71 -9.59 13.07
N LYS A 268 27.83 -10.10 12.22
CA LYS A 268 27.86 -9.79 10.78
C LYS A 268 27.52 -8.30 10.55
N ARG A 269 26.52 -7.78 11.26
CA ARG A 269 26.15 -6.35 11.19
C ARG A 269 27.32 -5.47 11.66
N GLU A 270 27.89 -5.80 12.82
CA GLU A 270 29.03 -5.04 13.38
C GLU A 270 30.20 -4.98 12.41
N ASN A 271 30.57 -6.11 11.79
CA ASN A 271 31.63 -6.17 10.81
C ASN A 271 31.29 -5.38 9.53
N LEU A 272 30.05 -5.46 9.04
CA LEU A 272 29.62 -4.68 7.88
C LEU A 272 29.68 -3.18 8.13
N LEU A 273 29.22 -2.72 9.29
CA LEU A 273 29.29 -1.32 9.69
C LEU A 273 30.74 -0.83 9.87
N SER A 274 31.60 -1.65 10.47
CA SER A 274 33.02 -1.34 10.64
C SER A 274 33.68 -1.12 9.29
N HIS A 275 33.51 -2.03 8.34
CA HIS A 275 34.08 -1.89 6.98
C HIS A 275 33.45 -0.74 6.21
N LEU A 276 32.12 -0.52 6.38
CA LEU A 276 31.44 0.61 5.74
C LEU A 276 32.06 1.95 6.18
N LEU A 277 32.31 2.11 7.48
CA LEU A 277 32.94 3.31 8.05
C LEU A 277 34.40 3.44 7.66
N GLU A 278 35.14 2.33 7.50
CA GLU A 278 36.53 2.33 7.02
C GLU A 278 36.62 2.86 5.57
N TYR A 279 35.69 2.40 4.69
CA TYR A 279 35.66 2.87 3.29
C TYR A 279 34.98 4.24 3.12
N HIS A 280 34.07 4.60 4.00
CA HIS A 280 33.25 5.82 3.94
C HIS A 280 33.13 6.48 5.31
N PRO A 281 34.22 7.12 5.82
CA PRO A 281 34.18 7.76 7.15
C PRO A 281 33.29 8.99 7.24
N ASP A 282 32.83 9.51 6.10
CA ASP A 282 31.96 10.65 5.94
C ASP A 282 30.46 10.29 5.81
N ILE A 283 30.11 9.02 6.07
CA ILE A 283 28.72 8.56 5.97
C ILE A 283 27.85 9.23 7.04
N GLU A 284 26.66 9.65 6.65
CA GLU A 284 25.72 10.33 7.55
C GLU A 284 25.23 9.38 8.65
N GLU A 285 25.16 9.85 9.89
CA GLU A 285 24.61 9.11 11.04
C GLU A 285 23.16 8.70 10.77
N SER A 286 22.36 9.55 10.14
CA SER A 286 20.97 9.30 9.73
C SER A 286 20.82 8.09 8.79
N PHE A 287 21.84 7.74 8.03
CA PHE A 287 21.86 6.51 7.24
C PHE A 287 22.15 5.29 8.12
N LEU A 288 23.10 5.40 9.04
CA LEU A 288 23.47 4.30 9.95
C LEU A 288 22.30 3.91 10.89
N GLU A 289 21.52 4.88 11.36
CA GLU A 289 20.35 4.66 12.21
C GLU A 289 19.27 3.84 11.52
N LYS A 290 19.18 3.86 10.19
CA LYS A 290 18.22 3.09 9.42
C LYS A 290 18.64 1.63 9.17
N ILE A 291 19.84 1.25 9.61
CA ILE A 291 20.39 -0.10 9.42
C ILE A 291 20.01 -1.01 10.60
N HIS A 292 19.11 -1.92 10.34
CA HIS A 292 18.62 -2.95 11.26
C HIS A 292 19.35 -4.28 10.98
N GLY A 293 19.95 -4.86 11.99
CA GLY A 293 20.66 -6.13 11.85
C GLY A 293 20.98 -6.77 13.22
N PRO A 294 20.57 -7.99 13.45
CA PRO A 294 19.69 -8.83 12.61
C PRO A 294 18.36 -8.15 12.29
N ALA A 295 17.91 -8.26 11.02
CA ALA A 295 16.62 -7.73 10.64
C ALA A 295 15.48 -8.59 11.17
N GLY A 296 14.44 -7.94 11.70
CA GLY A 296 13.24 -8.57 12.22
C GLY A 296 13.02 -8.35 13.72
N LEU A 297 11.78 -8.57 14.15
CA LEU A 297 11.42 -8.58 15.57
C LEU A 297 11.76 -9.94 16.20
N ASP A 298 12.14 -9.93 17.45
CA ASP A 298 12.32 -11.16 18.25
C ASP A 298 10.96 -11.77 18.58
N ILE A 299 10.49 -12.68 17.71
CA ILE A 299 9.24 -13.43 17.87
C ILE A 299 9.47 -14.95 17.90
N GLY A 300 10.73 -15.39 18.05
CA GLY A 300 11.09 -16.81 18.06
C GLY A 300 11.04 -17.46 16.67
N SER A 301 11.33 -16.72 15.61
CA SER A 301 11.31 -17.20 14.21
C SER A 301 12.40 -18.22 13.95
N GLU A 302 12.06 -19.39 13.37
CA GLU A 302 12.98 -20.45 13.00
C GLU A 302 12.97 -20.76 11.50
N THR A 303 11.80 -20.74 10.87
CA THR A 303 11.65 -21.03 9.43
C THR A 303 11.78 -19.78 8.58
N SER A 304 12.11 -19.94 7.27
CA SER A 304 12.20 -18.81 6.33
C SER A 304 10.90 -18.00 6.26
N GLN A 305 9.74 -18.64 6.42
CA GLN A 305 8.44 -17.97 6.44
C GLN A 305 8.26 -17.14 7.71
N GLU A 306 8.64 -17.67 8.88
CA GLU A 306 8.57 -16.96 10.15
C GLU A 306 9.58 -15.79 10.20
N ILE A 307 10.78 -15.99 9.68
CA ILE A 307 11.78 -14.93 9.50
C ILE A 307 11.20 -13.80 8.61
N ALA A 308 10.54 -14.14 7.54
CA ALA A 308 9.90 -13.15 6.67
C ALA A 308 8.76 -12.39 7.40
N ILE A 309 7.96 -13.06 8.26
CA ILE A 309 6.95 -12.42 9.12
C ILE A 309 7.63 -11.45 10.10
N SER A 310 8.70 -11.89 10.76
CA SER A 310 9.48 -11.07 11.69
C SER A 310 10.01 -9.79 11.02
N ILE A 311 10.62 -9.92 9.85
CA ILE A 311 11.14 -8.79 9.06
C ILE A 311 10.03 -7.82 8.64
N ILE A 312 8.93 -8.33 8.08
CA ILE A 312 7.79 -7.49 7.68
C ILE A 312 7.21 -6.75 8.88
N SER A 313 7.12 -7.41 10.02
CA SER A 313 6.61 -6.82 11.26
C SER A 313 7.50 -5.67 11.75
N GLU A 314 8.82 -5.81 11.67
CA GLU A 314 9.76 -4.74 12.01
C GLU A 314 9.65 -3.58 11.01
N ILE A 315 9.65 -3.84 9.70
CA ILE A 315 9.46 -2.81 8.68
C ILE A 315 8.17 -2.03 8.93
N LEU A 316 7.05 -2.71 9.21
CA LEU A 316 5.78 -2.05 9.54
C LEU A 316 5.88 -1.21 10.80
N SER A 317 6.58 -1.67 11.85
CA SER A 317 6.73 -0.91 13.10
C SER A 317 7.54 0.37 12.89
N VAL A 318 8.64 0.29 12.15
CA VAL A 318 9.50 1.43 11.82
C VAL A 318 8.73 2.45 10.96
N THR A 319 8.16 2.00 9.84
CA THR A 319 7.45 2.88 8.89
C THR A 319 6.15 3.46 9.43
N ARG A 320 5.59 2.88 10.50
CA ARG A 320 4.40 3.39 11.21
C ARG A 320 4.75 4.12 12.50
N HIS A 321 6.04 4.24 12.84
CA HIS A 321 6.55 4.85 14.07
C HIS A 321 5.85 4.25 15.31
N ARG A 322 5.81 2.90 15.38
CA ARG A 322 5.17 2.15 16.46
C ARG A 322 6.17 1.26 17.19
N ILE A 323 6.07 1.23 18.51
CA ILE A 323 6.79 0.26 19.31
C ILE A 323 5.95 -1.04 19.32
N PRO A 324 6.53 -2.17 18.89
CA PRO A 324 5.82 -3.44 18.89
C PRO A 324 5.40 -3.86 20.30
N MET A 325 4.12 -4.21 20.44
CA MET A 325 3.57 -4.72 21.70
C MET A 325 2.33 -5.57 21.44
N PRO A 326 1.97 -6.49 22.35
CA PRO A 326 0.68 -7.19 22.28
C PRO A 326 -0.49 -6.20 22.38
N LEU A 327 -1.45 -6.27 21.45
CA LEU A 327 -2.60 -5.34 21.44
C LEU A 327 -3.44 -5.37 22.71
N LYS A 328 -3.46 -6.50 23.44
CA LYS A 328 -4.14 -6.62 24.75
C LYS A 328 -3.57 -5.67 25.83
N GLU A 329 -2.34 -5.22 25.66
CA GLU A 329 -1.64 -4.31 26.59
C GLU A 329 -1.88 -2.83 26.22
N LYS A 330 -2.47 -2.57 25.04
CA LYS A 330 -2.76 -1.23 24.58
C LYS A 330 -3.99 -0.64 25.29
N THR A 331 -3.84 0.49 25.96
CA THR A 331 -4.90 1.18 26.71
C THR A 331 -5.66 2.22 25.88
N SER A 332 -5.14 2.58 24.69
CA SER A 332 -5.78 3.51 23.76
C SER A 332 -6.46 2.77 22.59
N ASN A 333 -7.22 3.50 21.77
CA ASN A 333 -7.82 2.92 20.55
C ASN A 333 -6.76 2.24 19.67
N ILE A 334 -7.11 1.13 19.03
CA ILE A 334 -6.19 0.32 18.21
C ILE A 334 -5.49 1.18 17.15
N HIS A 335 -6.18 2.17 16.59
CA HIS A 335 -5.69 3.04 15.53
C HIS A 335 -5.33 4.47 16.01
N ALA A 336 -5.21 4.67 17.32
CA ALA A 336 -4.78 5.95 17.88
C ALA A 336 -3.26 6.11 17.76
#